data_f3ba9de35c7022be960715407cd92e99
#
_entry.id   f3ba9de35c7022be960715407cd92e99
#
_cell.length_a   1.000
_cell.length_b   1.000
_cell.length_c   1.000
_cell.angle_alpha   90.00
_cell.angle_beta   90.00
_cell.angle_gamma   90.00
#
_symmetry.space_group_name_H-M   'P 1'
#
loop_
_entity.id
_entity.type
_entity.pdbx_description
1 polymer ?
#
loop_
_entity_poly.entity_id
_entity_poly.type
_entity_poly.pdbx_seq_one_letter_code
_entity_poly.pdbx_strand_id
1 'polypeptide(L)'
;EEGDRQINTGETAMYDLKNLGKLKSLDENNPEAMRAFWTFDKATFAPGAIDVLHKQLMAVAVALTTQCPYCIELHVKAAREAGATDKMLAETATVAAVMRAGAAITHAAHLFKD
;
A
#
# COMPACT_ATOMS: atom_id res chain seq x y z
N GLU A 1 -22.93 -14.98 11.02
CA GLU A 1 -22.01 -15.02 11.48
C GLU A 1 -20.73 -14.87 10.85
N GLU A 2 -19.78 -14.71 11.54
CA GLU A 2 -18.58 -14.40 11.04
C GLU A 2 -18.02 -15.50 10.36
N GLY A 3 -18.18 -16.60 10.85
CA GLY A 3 -17.60 -17.69 10.26
C GLY A 3 -17.99 -17.87 8.88
N ASP A 4 -19.08 -17.38 8.59
CA ASP A 4 -19.52 -17.58 7.29
C ASP A 4 -18.92 -16.76 6.34
N ARG A 5 -18.22 -15.82 6.72
CA ARG A 5 -17.62 -15.00 5.82
C ARG A 5 -16.49 -15.68 5.29
N GLN A 6 -16.59 -16.90 4.90
CA GLN A 6 -15.61 -17.53 4.30
C GLN A 6 -15.39 -17.02 3.01
N ILE A 7 -14.38 -16.34 2.76
CA ILE A 7 -14.09 -15.85 1.47
C ILE A 7 -13.47 -16.94 0.78
N ASN A 8 -13.96 -17.29 -0.29
CA ASN A 8 -13.43 -18.31 -1.07
C ASN A 8 -12.23 -17.89 -1.80
N THR A 9 -11.14 -17.93 -1.15
CA THR A 9 -9.94 -17.41 -1.74
C THR A 9 -9.45 -18.23 -2.88
N GLY A 10 -9.87 -19.42 -3.03
CA GLY A 10 -9.39 -20.23 -4.12
C GLY A 10 -9.85 -19.70 -5.43
N GLU A 11 -11.07 -19.30 -5.48
CA GLU A 11 -11.53 -18.83 -6.70
C GLU A 11 -11.32 -17.40 -6.87
N THR A 12 -11.13 -16.68 -5.80
CA THR A 12 -10.97 -15.28 -5.97
C THR A 12 -9.53 -14.96 -6.03
N ALA A 13 -8.75 -15.83 -6.56
CA ALA A 13 -7.33 -15.65 -6.59
C ALA A 13 -6.85 -14.46 -7.37
N MET A 14 -7.72 -13.60 -7.83
CA MET A 14 -7.31 -12.40 -8.52
C MET A 14 -6.29 -11.61 -7.72
N TYR A 15 -6.39 -11.60 -6.40
CA TYR A 15 -5.45 -10.86 -5.58
C TYR A 15 -4.52 -11.79 -4.78
N ASP A 16 -4.22 -12.95 -5.32
CA ASP A 16 -3.30 -13.86 -4.69
C ASP A 16 -1.89 -13.33 -4.87
N LEU A 17 -1.10 -13.32 -3.82
CA LEU A 17 0.28 -12.84 -3.91
C LEU A 17 1.11 -13.61 -4.92
N LYS A 18 0.75 -14.83 -5.25
CA LYS A 18 1.47 -15.55 -6.25
C LYS A 18 1.44 -14.85 -7.59
N ASN A 19 0.44 -14.01 -7.82
CA ASN A 19 0.36 -13.27 -9.07
C ASN A 19 1.55 -12.33 -9.25
N LEU A 20 2.22 -11.97 -8.19
CA LEU A 20 3.38 -11.10 -8.31
C LEU A 20 4.50 -11.74 -9.12
N GLY A 21 4.53 -13.08 -9.17
CA GLY A 21 5.51 -13.76 -9.99
C GLY A 21 5.33 -13.49 -11.47
N LYS A 22 4.11 -13.08 -11.87
CA LYS A 22 3.85 -12.79 -13.27
C LYS A 22 4.48 -11.50 -13.72
N LEU A 23 4.95 -10.69 -12.77
CA LEU A 23 5.60 -9.44 -13.12
C LEU A 23 6.90 -9.67 -13.88
N LYS A 24 7.42 -10.90 -13.86
CA LYS A 24 8.57 -11.22 -14.65
C LYS A 24 8.29 -10.95 -16.11
N SER A 25 7.04 -11.06 -16.55
CA SER A 25 6.71 -10.78 -17.93
C SER A 25 6.91 -9.31 -18.26
N LEU A 26 6.76 -8.42 -17.29
CA LEU A 26 7.06 -7.02 -17.51
C LEU A 26 8.57 -6.83 -17.68
N ASP A 27 9.34 -7.50 -16.85
CA ASP A 27 10.79 -7.38 -16.94
C ASP A 27 11.30 -7.93 -18.27
N GLU A 28 10.69 -9.00 -18.75
CA GLU A 28 11.10 -9.63 -19.99
C GLU A 28 10.66 -8.84 -21.20
N ASN A 29 9.50 -8.26 -21.16
CA ASN A 29 8.95 -7.57 -22.31
C ASN A 29 9.22 -6.07 -22.34
N ASN A 30 9.65 -5.49 -21.24
CA ASN A 30 9.97 -4.06 -21.19
C ASN A 30 11.12 -3.84 -20.23
N PRO A 31 12.28 -4.43 -20.50
CA PRO A 31 13.37 -4.50 -19.53
C PRO A 31 13.94 -3.15 -19.12
N GLU A 32 14.01 -2.23 -20.06
CA GLU A 32 14.63 -0.97 -19.73
C GLU A 32 13.81 -0.17 -18.74
N ALA A 33 12.53 -0.04 -19.00
CA ALA A 33 11.65 0.71 -18.12
C ALA A 33 11.56 0.02 -16.78
N MET A 34 11.47 -1.30 -16.77
CA MET A 34 11.31 -2.01 -15.50
C MET A 34 12.58 -1.98 -14.67
N ARG A 35 13.74 -2.00 -15.33
CA ARG A 35 14.98 -1.87 -14.57
C ARG A 35 15.04 -0.51 -13.89
N ALA A 36 14.60 0.52 -14.60
CA ALA A 36 14.57 1.86 -14.03
C ALA A 36 13.58 1.94 -12.87
N PHE A 37 12.43 1.28 -13.00
CA PHE A 37 11.43 1.27 -11.94
C PHE A 37 11.94 0.57 -10.69
N TRP A 38 12.54 -0.61 -10.84
CA TRP A 38 13.03 -1.34 -9.67
C TRP A 38 14.19 -0.61 -9.00
N THR A 39 15.01 0.10 -9.79
CA THR A 39 16.08 0.90 -9.24
C THR A 39 15.49 2.07 -8.43
N PHE A 40 14.45 2.70 -8.97
CA PHE A 40 13.78 3.79 -8.29
C PHE A 40 13.15 3.30 -6.99
N ASP A 41 12.48 2.16 -7.04
CA ASP A 41 11.83 1.58 -5.87
C ASP A 41 12.86 1.32 -4.77
N LYS A 42 13.96 0.66 -5.13
CA LYS A 42 14.96 0.31 -4.15
C LYS A 42 15.60 1.54 -3.53
N ALA A 43 15.89 2.55 -4.34
CA ALA A 43 16.49 3.77 -3.83
C ALA A 43 15.52 4.53 -2.93
N THR A 44 14.24 4.47 -3.25
CA THR A 44 13.22 5.17 -2.48
C THR A 44 13.11 4.61 -1.07
N PHE A 45 13.16 3.28 -0.94
CA PHE A 45 12.99 2.67 0.37
C PHE A 45 14.29 2.50 1.16
N ALA A 46 15.41 2.93 0.61
CA ALA A 46 16.67 2.87 1.34
C ALA A 46 16.63 3.87 2.50
N PRO A 47 17.41 3.65 3.55
CA PRO A 47 17.44 4.58 4.67
C PRO A 47 17.93 5.95 4.20
N GLY A 48 17.31 6.99 4.69
CA GLY A 48 17.70 8.35 4.35
C GLY A 48 17.32 9.26 5.50
N ALA A 49 16.90 10.47 5.20
CA ALA A 49 16.45 11.40 6.24
C ALA A 49 15.26 10.79 6.98
N ILE A 50 14.48 9.96 6.31
CA ILE A 50 13.38 9.24 6.94
C ILE A 50 13.81 7.78 6.99
N ASP A 51 13.66 7.14 8.13
CA ASP A 51 14.13 5.78 8.29
C ASP A 51 13.19 4.78 7.61
N VAL A 52 13.66 3.55 7.51
CA VAL A 52 12.96 2.51 6.79
C VAL A 52 11.59 2.24 7.39
N LEU A 53 11.50 2.19 8.71
CA LEU A 53 10.21 1.94 9.36
C LEU A 53 9.16 2.96 8.93
N HIS A 54 9.50 4.23 9.00
CA HIS A 54 8.54 5.25 8.66
C HIS A 54 8.23 5.26 7.16
N LYS A 55 9.20 4.94 6.32
CA LYS A 55 8.92 4.82 4.88
C LYS A 55 7.93 3.69 4.61
N GLN A 56 8.07 2.57 5.34
CA GLN A 56 7.14 1.47 5.15
C GLN A 56 5.74 1.83 5.68
N LEU A 57 5.65 2.58 6.77
CA LEU A 57 4.36 3.01 7.26
C LEU A 57 3.69 3.98 6.28
N MET A 58 4.47 4.84 5.64
CA MET A 58 3.93 5.71 4.60
C MET A 58 3.40 4.89 3.44
N ALA A 59 4.13 3.84 3.06
CA ALA A 59 3.69 2.97 1.98
C ALA A 59 2.38 2.27 2.34
N VAL A 60 2.25 1.84 3.60
CA VAL A 60 1.01 1.22 4.08
C VAL A 60 -0.14 2.22 3.96
N ALA A 61 0.07 3.46 4.39
CA ALA A 61 -0.98 4.48 4.33
C ALA A 61 -1.44 4.70 2.90
N VAL A 62 -0.49 4.81 1.96
CA VAL A 62 -0.83 5.02 0.56
C VAL A 62 -1.54 3.78 0.00
N ALA A 63 -1.07 2.59 0.38
CA ALA A 63 -1.68 1.36 -0.11
C ALA A 63 -3.13 1.24 0.36
N LEU A 64 -3.43 1.69 1.57
CA LEU A 64 -4.79 1.67 2.06
C LEU A 64 -5.68 2.61 1.25
N THR A 65 -5.16 3.77 0.87
CA THR A 65 -5.96 4.73 0.13
C THR A 65 -6.13 4.35 -1.34
N THR A 66 -5.15 3.66 -1.91
CA THR A 66 -5.26 3.21 -3.29
C THR A 66 -5.91 1.83 -3.36
N GLN A 67 -6.14 1.22 -2.20
CA GLN A 67 -6.83 -0.07 -2.10
C GLN A 67 -6.11 -1.15 -2.89
N CYS A 68 -4.81 -1.24 -2.73
CA CYS A 68 -4.00 -2.23 -3.41
C CYS A 68 -3.69 -3.38 -2.48
N PRO A 69 -4.36 -4.51 -2.61
CA PRO A 69 -4.13 -5.63 -1.68
C PRO A 69 -2.70 -6.14 -1.71
N TYR A 70 -2.07 -6.14 -2.86
CA TYR A 70 -0.68 -6.59 -2.95
C TYR A 70 0.23 -5.66 -2.14
N CYS A 71 0.01 -4.36 -2.29
CA CYS A 71 0.84 -3.38 -1.61
C CYS A 71 0.62 -3.42 -0.11
N ILE A 72 -0.63 -3.61 0.32
CA ILE A 72 -0.93 -3.72 1.74
C ILE A 72 -0.17 -4.90 2.34
N GLU A 73 -0.28 -6.05 1.70
CA GLU A 73 0.36 -7.25 2.22
C GLU A 73 1.88 -7.11 2.28
N LEU A 74 2.48 -6.65 1.21
CA LEU A 74 3.93 -6.55 1.14
C LEU A 74 4.48 -5.50 2.10
N HIS A 75 3.83 -4.36 2.17
CA HIS A 75 4.38 -3.28 2.97
C HIS A 75 4.05 -3.41 4.46
N VAL A 76 2.93 -4.07 4.81
CA VAL A 76 2.68 -4.38 6.21
C VAL A 76 3.75 -5.36 6.70
N LYS A 77 4.09 -6.35 5.88
CA LYS A 77 5.12 -7.29 6.25
C LYS A 77 6.46 -6.58 6.45
N ALA A 78 6.82 -5.72 5.50
CA ALA A 78 8.08 -4.98 5.58
C ALA A 78 8.08 -4.02 6.77
N ALA A 79 6.95 -3.40 7.07
CA ALA A 79 6.86 -2.51 8.22
C ALA A 79 7.06 -3.28 9.51
N ARG A 80 6.45 -4.46 9.62
CA ARG A 80 6.63 -5.27 10.82
C ARG A 80 8.06 -5.73 10.98
N GLU A 81 8.69 -6.09 9.89
CA GLU A 81 10.10 -6.49 9.94
C GLU A 81 10.98 -5.32 10.36
N ALA A 82 10.57 -4.11 10.08
CA ALA A 82 11.30 -2.93 10.47
C ALA A 82 10.92 -2.44 11.87
N GLY A 83 10.00 -3.13 12.54
CA GLY A 83 9.66 -2.82 13.92
C GLY A 83 8.28 -2.25 14.17
N ALA A 84 7.40 -2.26 13.17
CA ALA A 84 6.06 -1.70 13.35
C ALA A 84 5.26 -2.54 14.33
N THR A 85 4.56 -1.88 15.22
CA THR A 85 3.66 -2.54 16.16
C THR A 85 2.24 -2.41 15.64
N ASP A 86 1.33 -3.18 16.23
CA ASP A 86 -0.08 -3.06 15.88
C ASP A 86 -0.61 -1.66 16.14
N LYS A 87 -0.14 -1.02 17.19
CA LYS A 87 -0.57 0.34 17.47
C LYS A 87 -0.12 1.30 16.38
N MET A 88 1.11 1.15 15.92
CA MET A 88 1.62 2.00 14.85
C MET A 88 0.84 1.78 13.56
N LEU A 89 0.51 0.54 13.27
CA LEU A 89 -0.27 0.25 12.07
C LEU A 89 -1.70 0.82 12.19
N ALA A 90 -2.28 0.73 13.37
CA ALA A 90 -3.62 1.29 13.58
C ALA A 90 -3.60 2.81 13.41
N GLU A 91 -2.58 3.47 13.92
CA GLU A 91 -2.50 4.92 13.76
C GLU A 91 -2.24 5.31 12.31
N THR A 92 -1.45 4.52 11.62
CA THR A 92 -1.23 4.73 10.18
C THR A 92 -2.56 4.68 9.43
N ALA A 93 -3.39 3.71 9.77
CA ALA A 93 -4.69 3.57 9.11
C ALA A 93 -5.59 4.78 9.38
N THR A 94 -5.58 5.30 10.61
CA THR A 94 -6.44 6.44 10.90
C THR A 94 -5.93 7.72 10.26
N VAL A 95 -4.61 7.87 10.10
CA VAL A 95 -4.08 9.02 9.38
C VAL A 95 -4.53 8.94 7.91
N ALA A 96 -4.42 7.77 7.31
CA ALA A 96 -4.87 7.60 5.92
C ALA A 96 -6.37 7.93 5.80
N ALA A 97 -7.16 7.46 6.76
CA ALA A 97 -8.60 7.68 6.73
C ALA A 97 -8.97 9.15 6.89
N VAL A 98 -8.32 9.85 7.81
CA VAL A 98 -8.66 11.23 8.06
C VAL A 98 -8.24 12.11 6.89
N MET A 99 -7.18 11.76 6.20
CA MET A 99 -6.77 12.53 5.04
C MET A 99 -7.80 12.41 3.92
N ARG A 100 -8.36 11.21 3.74
CA ARG A 100 -9.39 11.02 2.73
C ARG A 100 -10.67 11.75 3.13
N ALA A 101 -11.06 11.64 4.39
CA ALA A 101 -12.25 12.32 4.87
C ALA A 101 -12.06 13.83 4.80
N GLY A 102 -10.87 14.31 5.20
CA GLY A 102 -10.58 15.72 5.16
C GLY A 102 -10.63 16.28 3.75
N ALA A 103 -10.16 15.53 2.79
CA ALA A 103 -10.21 15.98 1.40
C ALA A 103 -11.67 16.16 0.96
N ALA A 104 -12.54 15.23 1.34
CA ALA A 104 -13.95 15.35 0.99
C ALA A 104 -14.58 16.56 1.67
N ILE A 105 -14.26 16.77 2.94
CA ILE A 105 -14.82 17.90 3.68
C ILE A 105 -14.34 19.22 3.10
N THR A 106 -13.06 19.36 2.81
CA THR A 106 -12.57 20.65 2.31
C THR A 106 -13.11 20.92 0.91
N HIS A 107 -13.24 19.91 0.09
CA HIS A 107 -13.80 20.12 -1.24
C HIS A 107 -15.29 20.43 -1.20
N ALA A 108 -15.95 20.16 -0.07
CA ALA A 108 -17.35 20.50 0.07
C ALA A 108 -17.56 22.01 0.00
N ALA A 109 -16.48 22.79 0.19
CA ALA A 109 -16.59 24.24 0.04
C ALA A 109 -17.11 24.62 -1.35
N HIS A 110 -16.84 23.78 -2.35
CA HIS A 110 -17.29 24.08 -3.69
C HIS A 110 -18.80 23.85 -3.89
N LEU A 111 -19.49 23.30 -2.89
CA LEU A 111 -20.91 23.11 -3.01
C LEU A 111 -21.69 24.42 -2.80
N PHE A 112 -21.11 25.38 -2.14
CA PHE A 112 -21.82 26.55 -1.74
C PHE A 112 -21.36 27.79 -2.49
N LYS A 113 -22.29 28.71 -2.73
CA LYS A 113 -21.94 29.90 -3.46
C LYS A 113 -21.40 30.95 -2.50
N ASP A 114 -20.70 31.91 -3.04
CA ASP A 114 -20.14 32.98 -2.26
C ASP A 114 -21.19 33.90 -1.65
#